data_9a5dc22bd668dd08a118304912fe5372
#
_entry.id   9a5dc22bd668dd08a118304912fe5372
#
_cell.length_a   1.000
_cell.length_b   1.000
_cell.length_c   1.000
_cell.angle_alpha   90.00
_cell.angle_beta   90.00
_cell.angle_gamma   90.00
#
_symmetry.space_group_name_H-M   'P 1'
#
loop_
_entity.id
_entity.type
_entity.pdbx_description
1 polymer ?
#
loop_
_entity_poly.entity_id
_entity_poly.type
_entity_poly.pdbx_seq_one_letter_code
_entity_poly.pdbx_strand_id
1 'polypeptide(L)'
;MPRTPSLRSVAVFVAAGRALSFAAAAEALGLTPSAVSRRIADLERELGVALFRRLNRRVELTAAGIRYIEAVGGALDVIERESAALRPPRRQTTLRLSVLQSFASFWLLPRLAAFKQARPDLDVEIETSAELADMTDGRFDAAVRFGIGRWPGLAADRLFTTRVFPVAAPTLLRGDKPIAPAALESTVLFDIVQAPDLWSQYLQGVGLGGYRPRRRRSFDNVQVMYEAAANGLGIALAADELVGRHLMSGRLIKPFTNDPVALRQSYYLVYRKERRDQPALRALRAALLGRVR
;
A
#
# COMPACT_ATOMS: atom_id res chain seq x y z
N MET A 1 -43.38 -10.11 32.90
CA MET A 1 -42.94 -9.30 31.76
C MET A 1 -42.04 -10.16 30.89
N PRO A 2 -42.24 -10.21 29.57
CA PRO A 2 -41.31 -10.93 28.70
C PRO A 2 -39.90 -10.33 28.86
N ARG A 3 -38.92 -11.16 29.19
CA ARG A 3 -37.51 -10.71 29.28
C ARG A 3 -36.97 -10.48 27.89
N THR A 4 -36.57 -9.26 27.60
CA THR A 4 -35.86 -8.94 26.35
C THR A 4 -34.46 -9.58 26.41
N PRO A 5 -34.07 -10.36 25.38
CA PRO A 5 -32.76 -10.98 25.33
C PRO A 5 -31.61 -9.96 25.43
N SER A 6 -30.50 -10.37 26.01
CA SER A 6 -29.35 -9.45 26.12
C SER A 6 -28.82 -9.08 24.74
N LEU A 7 -28.52 -7.78 24.51
CA LEU A 7 -27.94 -7.31 23.27
C LEU A 7 -26.66 -8.08 22.89
N ARG A 8 -25.90 -8.51 23.88
CA ARG A 8 -24.68 -9.30 23.68
C ARG A 8 -24.98 -10.70 23.13
N SER A 9 -26.05 -11.33 23.55
CA SER A 9 -26.49 -12.63 23.02
C SER A 9 -27.02 -12.49 21.59
N VAL A 10 -27.78 -11.42 21.33
CA VAL A 10 -28.26 -11.08 19.98
C VAL A 10 -27.07 -10.81 19.03
N ALA A 11 -26.06 -10.05 19.44
CA ALA A 11 -24.88 -9.79 18.62
C ALA A 11 -24.10 -11.08 18.26
N VAL A 12 -23.94 -11.99 19.22
CA VAL A 12 -23.32 -13.30 18.97
C VAL A 12 -24.15 -14.14 18.00
N PHE A 13 -25.47 -14.13 18.13
CA PHE A 13 -26.38 -14.82 17.22
C PHE A 13 -26.27 -14.25 15.79
N VAL A 14 -26.32 -12.91 15.62
CA VAL A 14 -26.24 -12.25 14.31
C VAL A 14 -24.87 -12.55 13.64
N ALA A 15 -23.76 -12.47 14.38
CA ALA A 15 -22.45 -12.81 13.85
C ALA A 15 -22.37 -14.27 13.40
N ALA A 16 -22.90 -15.20 14.20
CA ALA A 16 -22.92 -16.63 13.87
C ALA A 16 -23.86 -16.94 12.68
N GLY A 17 -24.98 -16.26 12.59
CA GLY A 17 -25.95 -16.41 11.50
C GLY A 17 -25.44 -15.86 10.16
N ARG A 18 -24.73 -14.73 10.17
CA ARG A 18 -24.09 -14.17 8.97
C ARG A 18 -22.93 -15.04 8.48
N ALA A 19 -22.14 -15.60 9.40
CA ALA A 19 -21.00 -16.44 9.07
C ALA A 19 -21.37 -17.90 8.77
N LEU A 20 -22.55 -18.37 9.18
CA LEU A 20 -22.96 -19.78 9.21
C LEU A 20 -21.89 -20.70 9.85
N SER A 21 -21.13 -20.14 10.81
CA SER A 21 -19.99 -20.79 11.47
C SER A 21 -19.77 -20.20 12.87
N PHE A 22 -19.81 -21.05 13.88
CA PHE A 22 -19.52 -20.64 15.27
C PHE A 22 -18.02 -20.31 15.47
N ALA A 23 -17.14 -20.96 14.70
CA ALA A 23 -15.71 -20.69 14.77
C ALA A 23 -15.37 -19.32 14.16
N ALA A 24 -15.92 -18.99 12.99
CA ALA A 24 -15.73 -17.69 12.37
C ALA A 24 -16.34 -16.54 13.20
N ALA A 25 -17.52 -16.76 13.79
CA ALA A 25 -18.14 -15.79 14.70
C ALA A 25 -17.30 -15.59 15.97
N ALA A 26 -16.68 -16.64 16.49
CA ALA A 26 -15.82 -16.57 17.65
C ALA A 26 -14.55 -15.72 17.36
N GLU A 27 -13.92 -15.94 16.21
CA GLU A 27 -12.78 -15.15 15.76
C GLU A 27 -13.13 -13.66 15.61
N ALA A 28 -14.24 -13.36 14.91
CA ALA A 28 -14.72 -11.99 14.69
C ALA A 28 -15.06 -11.25 16.00
N LEU A 29 -15.51 -11.96 17.04
CA LEU A 29 -15.91 -11.37 18.32
C LEU A 29 -14.85 -11.47 19.42
N GLY A 30 -13.68 -12.04 19.15
CA GLY A 30 -12.63 -12.28 20.15
C GLY A 30 -13.08 -13.24 21.25
N LEU A 31 -13.88 -14.25 20.90
CA LEU A 31 -14.41 -15.26 21.82
C LEU A 31 -13.86 -16.64 21.48
N THR A 32 -14.11 -17.62 22.36
CA THR A 32 -13.90 -19.03 22.02
C THR A 32 -15.16 -19.63 21.36
N PRO A 33 -15.02 -20.64 20.47
CA PRO A 33 -16.18 -21.31 19.86
C PRO A 33 -17.15 -21.89 20.87
N SER A 34 -16.67 -22.37 22.03
CA SER A 34 -17.49 -22.87 23.14
C SER A 34 -18.30 -21.74 23.78
N ALA A 35 -17.72 -20.54 23.94
CA ALA A 35 -18.44 -19.38 24.47
C ALA A 35 -19.54 -18.90 23.52
N VAL A 36 -19.30 -18.90 22.20
CA VAL A 36 -20.32 -18.62 21.18
C VAL A 36 -21.46 -19.64 21.27
N SER A 37 -21.13 -20.95 21.25
CA SER A 37 -22.11 -22.03 21.34
C SER A 37 -22.98 -21.91 22.59
N ARG A 38 -22.39 -21.64 23.76
CA ARG A 38 -23.09 -21.48 25.03
C ARG A 38 -24.06 -20.30 25.00
N ARG A 39 -23.62 -19.13 24.50
CA ARG A 39 -24.48 -17.93 24.42
C ARG A 39 -25.64 -18.12 23.46
N ILE A 40 -25.46 -18.83 22.36
CA ILE A 40 -26.53 -19.17 21.44
C ILE A 40 -27.53 -20.12 22.11
N ALA A 41 -27.06 -21.15 22.81
CA ALA A 41 -27.96 -22.06 23.56
C ALA A 41 -28.75 -21.34 24.67
N ASP A 42 -28.13 -20.37 25.35
CA ASP A 42 -28.81 -19.55 26.34
C ASP A 42 -29.88 -18.66 25.71
N LEU A 43 -29.61 -18.05 24.54
CA LEU A 43 -30.56 -17.26 23.76
C LEU A 43 -31.75 -18.12 23.28
N GLU A 44 -31.50 -19.30 22.72
CA GLU A 44 -32.51 -20.25 22.27
C GLU A 44 -33.42 -20.69 23.44
N ARG A 45 -32.85 -20.92 24.62
CA ARG A 45 -33.59 -21.25 25.83
C ARG A 45 -34.46 -20.08 26.31
N GLU A 46 -33.94 -18.86 26.25
CA GLU A 46 -34.67 -17.65 26.62
C GLU A 46 -35.84 -17.38 25.66
N LEU A 47 -35.64 -17.61 24.37
CA LEU A 47 -36.69 -17.46 23.35
C LEU A 47 -37.66 -18.67 23.23
N GLY A 48 -37.28 -19.79 23.83
CA GLY A 48 -38.07 -21.02 23.76
C GLY A 48 -38.10 -21.70 22.39
N VAL A 49 -37.15 -21.33 21.49
CA VAL A 49 -37.12 -21.85 20.11
C VAL A 49 -35.69 -22.00 19.64
N ALA A 50 -35.39 -23.07 18.90
CA ALA A 50 -34.08 -23.25 18.26
C ALA A 50 -33.94 -22.29 17.07
N LEU A 51 -32.82 -21.56 17.06
CA LEU A 51 -32.45 -20.62 15.98
C LEU A 51 -31.50 -21.26 15.01
N PHE A 52 -30.71 -22.25 15.46
CA PHE A 52 -29.77 -23.01 14.61
C PHE A 52 -30.12 -24.51 14.60
N ARG A 53 -29.85 -25.12 13.46
CA ARG A 53 -29.79 -26.57 13.29
C ARG A 53 -28.33 -26.98 13.09
N ARG A 54 -27.83 -27.87 13.94
CA ARG A 54 -26.45 -28.40 13.84
C ARG A 54 -26.45 -29.62 12.92
N LEU A 55 -25.68 -29.54 11.84
CA LEU A 55 -25.43 -30.66 10.95
C LEU A 55 -23.95 -31.10 11.12
N ASN A 56 -23.66 -32.32 10.69
CA ASN A 56 -22.26 -32.82 10.72
C ASN A 56 -21.35 -31.83 9.97
N ARG A 57 -20.55 -31.04 10.71
CA ARG A 57 -19.57 -30.05 10.25
C ARG A 57 -20.11 -28.68 9.77
N ARG A 58 -21.39 -28.36 9.86
CA ARG A 58 -21.92 -27.04 9.55
C ARG A 58 -23.11 -26.66 10.41
N VAL A 59 -23.39 -25.38 10.43
CA VAL A 59 -24.50 -24.81 11.17
C VAL A 59 -25.39 -24.09 10.17
N GLU A 60 -26.71 -24.32 10.27
CA GLU A 60 -27.72 -23.67 9.44
C GLU A 60 -28.74 -22.98 10.32
N LEU A 61 -29.29 -21.86 9.84
CA LEU A 61 -30.41 -21.20 10.50
C LEU A 61 -31.70 -22.01 10.35
N THR A 62 -32.51 -22.09 11.39
CA THR A 62 -33.91 -22.58 11.31
C THR A 62 -34.78 -21.51 10.67
N ALA A 63 -36.02 -21.83 10.33
CA ALA A 63 -37.02 -20.82 9.87
C ALA A 63 -37.20 -19.70 10.91
N ALA A 64 -37.20 -20.04 12.21
CA ALA A 64 -37.21 -19.05 13.29
C ALA A 64 -35.95 -18.22 13.33
N GLY A 65 -34.77 -18.84 13.11
CA GLY A 65 -33.49 -18.16 13.05
C GLY A 65 -33.37 -17.16 11.89
N ILE A 66 -33.85 -17.55 10.69
CA ILE A 66 -33.91 -16.65 9.51
C ILE A 66 -34.82 -15.44 9.83
N ARG A 67 -36.02 -15.67 10.26
CA ARG A 67 -36.92 -14.57 10.61
C ARG A 67 -36.37 -13.67 11.71
N TYR A 68 -35.71 -14.25 12.70
CA TYR A 68 -35.14 -13.47 13.81
C TYR A 68 -33.93 -12.64 13.38
N ILE A 69 -33.04 -13.18 12.56
CA ILE A 69 -31.86 -12.41 12.07
C ILE A 69 -32.28 -11.26 11.16
N GLU A 70 -33.29 -11.45 10.32
CA GLU A 70 -33.87 -10.38 9.50
C GLU A 70 -34.45 -9.24 10.35
N ALA A 71 -35.12 -9.58 11.44
CA ALA A 71 -35.72 -8.59 12.34
C ALA A 71 -34.65 -7.84 13.18
N VAL A 72 -33.70 -8.56 13.77
CA VAL A 72 -32.76 -7.94 14.73
C VAL A 72 -31.46 -7.50 14.13
N GLY A 73 -31.03 -8.02 12.96
CA GLY A 73 -29.76 -7.71 12.34
C GLY A 73 -29.63 -6.23 12.00
N GLY A 74 -30.66 -5.66 11.34
CA GLY A 74 -30.69 -4.24 11.02
C GLY A 74 -30.73 -3.33 12.26
N ALA A 75 -31.45 -3.73 13.29
CA ALA A 75 -31.52 -3.00 14.56
C ALA A 75 -30.14 -2.98 15.26
N LEU A 76 -29.42 -4.11 15.24
CA LEU A 76 -28.07 -4.20 15.78
C LEU A 76 -27.11 -3.29 15.01
N ASP A 77 -27.17 -3.29 13.67
CA ASP A 77 -26.34 -2.42 12.83
C ASP A 77 -26.58 -0.92 13.13
N VAL A 78 -27.84 -0.53 13.41
CA VAL A 78 -28.16 0.83 13.86
C VAL A 78 -27.55 1.13 15.21
N ILE A 79 -27.69 0.24 16.19
CA ILE A 79 -27.10 0.43 17.53
C ILE A 79 -25.57 0.56 17.45
N GLU A 80 -24.92 -0.29 16.67
CA GLU A 80 -23.45 -0.24 16.47
C GLU A 80 -23.01 1.06 15.82
N ARG A 81 -23.71 1.50 14.76
CA ARG A 81 -23.42 2.74 14.06
C ARG A 81 -23.58 3.96 14.96
N GLU A 82 -24.72 4.07 15.65
CA GLU A 82 -24.99 5.21 16.54
C GLU A 82 -24.06 5.21 17.76
N SER A 83 -23.74 4.03 18.29
CA SER A 83 -22.75 3.91 19.38
C SER A 83 -21.35 4.29 18.93
N ALA A 84 -20.97 3.99 17.68
CA ALA A 84 -19.73 4.42 17.10
C ALA A 84 -19.69 5.94 16.87
N ALA A 85 -20.81 6.55 16.44
CA ALA A 85 -20.93 8.00 16.25
C ALA A 85 -20.85 8.80 17.55
N LEU A 86 -21.31 8.24 18.67
CA LEU A 86 -21.22 8.86 19.99
C LEU A 86 -19.85 8.68 20.66
N ARG A 87 -19.04 7.75 20.18
CA ARG A 87 -17.66 7.66 20.68
C ARG A 87 -16.92 8.92 20.26
N PRO A 88 -16.20 9.60 21.19
CA PRO A 88 -15.37 10.70 20.78
C PRO A 88 -14.45 10.20 19.67
N PRO A 89 -14.26 11.01 18.58
CA PRO A 89 -13.38 10.61 17.50
C PRO A 89 -12.08 10.18 18.15
N ARG A 90 -11.67 8.93 17.96
CA ARG A 90 -10.32 8.50 18.36
C ARG A 90 -9.43 9.54 17.74
N ARG A 91 -8.67 10.28 18.56
CA ARG A 91 -7.74 11.29 18.05
C ARG A 91 -6.93 10.59 16.98
N GLN A 92 -7.28 10.84 15.72
CA GLN A 92 -6.51 10.33 14.61
C GLN A 92 -5.13 10.95 14.74
N THR A 93 -4.15 10.11 14.88
CA THR A 93 -2.78 10.57 14.84
C THR A 93 -2.41 10.76 13.38
N THR A 94 -2.22 11.99 12.97
CA THR A 94 -1.81 12.32 11.61
C THR A 94 -0.29 12.28 11.51
N LEU A 95 0.23 11.51 10.56
CA LEU A 95 1.63 11.52 10.14
C LEU A 95 1.78 12.41 8.91
N ARG A 96 2.67 13.39 8.97
CA ARG A 96 2.99 14.28 7.84
C ARG A 96 4.25 13.80 7.14
N LEU A 97 4.11 13.47 5.86
CA LEU A 97 5.19 12.95 5.03
C LEU A 97 5.55 13.92 3.92
N SER A 98 6.85 14.20 3.76
CA SER A 98 7.38 14.83 2.56
C SER A 98 7.90 13.75 1.60
N VAL A 99 7.36 13.71 0.37
CA VAL A 99 7.57 12.57 -0.54
C VAL A 99 7.88 13.07 -1.96
N LEU A 100 8.74 12.36 -2.69
CA LEU A 100 8.92 12.58 -4.13
C LEU A 100 7.62 12.27 -4.87
N GLN A 101 7.18 13.15 -5.76
CA GLN A 101 5.88 13.06 -6.44
C GLN A 101 5.67 11.72 -7.16
N SER A 102 6.64 11.26 -7.93
CA SER A 102 6.57 9.98 -8.64
C SER A 102 6.45 8.78 -7.69
N PHE A 103 7.21 8.82 -6.59
CA PHE A 103 7.13 7.79 -5.56
C PHE A 103 5.76 7.78 -4.86
N ALA A 104 5.21 8.94 -4.54
CA ALA A 104 3.87 9.06 -3.99
C ALA A 104 2.84 8.41 -4.92
N SER A 105 2.82 8.80 -6.20
CA SER A 105 1.81 8.36 -7.17
C SER A 105 1.91 6.87 -7.51
N PHE A 106 3.11 6.35 -7.71
CA PHE A 106 3.28 5.02 -8.27
C PHE A 106 3.47 3.92 -7.22
N TRP A 107 4.04 4.27 -6.05
CA TRP A 107 4.40 3.27 -5.06
C TRP A 107 3.67 3.43 -3.72
N LEU A 108 3.61 4.67 -3.17
CA LEU A 108 3.13 4.90 -1.81
C LEU A 108 1.60 4.85 -1.72
N LEU A 109 0.88 5.63 -2.53
CA LEU A 109 -0.58 5.73 -2.46
C LEU A 109 -1.31 4.39 -2.58
N PRO A 110 -0.92 3.44 -3.48
CA PRO A 110 -1.55 2.12 -3.52
C PRO A 110 -1.40 1.34 -2.20
N ARG A 111 -0.29 1.53 -1.48
CA ARG A 111 0.00 0.86 -0.20
C ARG A 111 -0.67 1.54 0.98
N LEU A 112 -0.84 2.85 0.93
CA LEU A 112 -1.55 3.59 1.96
C LEU A 112 -3.03 3.24 2.02
N ALA A 113 -3.66 2.84 0.92
CA ALA A 113 -5.03 2.37 0.92
C ALA A 113 -5.20 1.12 1.83
N ALA A 114 -4.32 0.14 1.70
CA ALA A 114 -4.31 -1.04 2.57
C ALA A 114 -3.91 -0.68 4.02
N PHE A 115 -2.94 0.24 4.20
CA PHE A 115 -2.55 0.72 5.51
C PHE A 115 -3.71 1.38 6.26
N LYS A 116 -4.50 2.23 5.59
CA LYS A 116 -5.67 2.90 6.19
C LYS A 116 -6.75 1.91 6.64
N GLN A 117 -6.96 0.84 5.86
CA GLN A 117 -7.88 -0.25 6.26
C GLN A 117 -7.39 -0.98 7.52
N ALA A 118 -6.09 -1.27 7.60
CA ALA A 118 -5.50 -1.95 8.75
C ALA A 118 -5.38 -1.05 9.99
N ARG A 119 -5.22 0.26 9.82
CA ARG A 119 -5.02 1.26 10.88
C ARG A 119 -5.88 2.49 10.67
N PRO A 120 -7.21 2.37 10.87
CA PRO A 120 -8.16 3.50 10.71
C PRO A 120 -7.91 4.64 11.71
N ASP A 121 -7.20 4.35 12.80
CA ASP A 121 -6.78 5.31 13.84
C ASP A 121 -5.61 6.22 13.40
N LEU A 122 -4.91 5.85 12.32
CA LEU A 122 -3.80 6.64 11.76
C LEU A 122 -4.22 7.30 10.45
N ASP A 123 -3.80 8.54 10.28
CA ASP A 123 -3.92 9.27 9.02
C ASP A 123 -2.55 9.65 8.47
N VAL A 124 -2.45 9.84 7.16
CA VAL A 124 -1.19 10.20 6.50
C VAL A 124 -1.44 11.35 5.54
N GLU A 125 -0.91 12.50 5.89
CA GLU A 125 -0.85 13.67 5.01
C GLU A 125 0.43 13.63 4.19
N ILE A 126 0.31 13.85 2.89
CA ILE A 126 1.45 13.82 1.95
C ILE A 126 1.62 15.21 1.34
N GLU A 127 2.81 15.75 1.49
CA GLU A 127 3.29 16.89 0.71
C GLU A 127 4.36 16.41 -0.27
N THR A 128 4.20 16.75 -1.55
CA THR A 128 5.18 16.35 -2.56
C THR A 128 6.24 17.42 -2.74
N SER A 129 7.53 17.04 -2.58
CA SER A 129 8.68 17.90 -2.78
C SER A 129 9.90 17.10 -3.21
N ALA A 130 10.70 17.66 -4.13
CA ALA A 130 12.01 17.13 -4.49
C ALA A 130 13.10 17.56 -3.50
N GLU A 131 12.89 18.66 -2.81
CA GLU A 131 13.85 19.19 -1.83
C GLU A 131 13.84 18.37 -0.54
N LEU A 132 15.00 18.30 0.11
CA LEU A 132 15.08 17.70 1.43
C LEU A 132 14.31 18.60 2.42
N ALA A 133 13.20 18.08 2.92
CA ALA A 133 12.43 18.80 3.93
C ALA A 133 13.29 19.03 5.19
N ASP A 134 13.19 20.20 5.77
CA ASP A 134 13.74 20.43 7.11
C ASP A 134 12.93 19.56 8.10
N MET A 135 13.60 18.57 8.67
CA MET A 135 13.01 17.65 9.63
C MET A 135 13.07 18.20 11.06
N THR A 136 13.73 19.36 11.28
CA THR A 136 13.94 19.93 12.62
C THR A 136 12.81 20.83 13.06
N ASP A 137 12.09 21.46 12.14
CA ASP A 137 10.96 22.36 12.40
C ASP A 137 9.68 21.66 12.87
N GLY A 138 9.65 20.31 12.80
CA GLY A 138 8.50 19.52 13.22
C GLY A 138 7.34 19.48 12.22
N ARG A 139 7.48 20.10 11.05
CA ARG A 139 6.46 20.11 9.99
C ARG A 139 6.19 18.71 9.45
N PHE A 140 7.23 17.89 9.35
CA PHE A 140 7.13 16.51 8.87
C PHE A 140 7.59 15.50 9.93
N ASP A 141 6.93 14.35 9.95
CA ASP A 141 7.28 13.21 10.79
C ASP A 141 8.32 12.31 10.12
N ALA A 142 8.22 12.17 8.79
CA ALA A 142 9.17 11.45 7.97
C ALA A 142 9.18 12.00 6.53
N ALA A 143 10.19 11.62 5.77
CA ALA A 143 10.27 11.92 4.34
C ALA A 143 10.66 10.68 3.54
N VAL A 144 10.23 10.60 2.27
CA VAL A 144 10.78 9.62 1.34
C VAL A 144 11.74 10.31 0.39
N ARG A 145 12.97 9.81 0.35
CA ARG A 145 14.04 10.40 -0.45
C ARG A 145 14.79 9.35 -1.25
N PHE A 146 15.27 9.73 -2.42
CA PHE A 146 16.15 8.93 -3.26
C PHE A 146 17.61 9.32 -2.98
N GLY A 147 18.46 8.32 -2.72
CA GLY A 147 19.86 8.58 -2.40
C GLY A 147 20.63 7.33 -1.93
N ILE A 148 21.80 7.54 -1.38
CA ILE A 148 22.73 6.49 -0.94
C ILE A 148 22.48 6.01 0.52
N GLY A 149 21.40 6.48 1.16
CA GLY A 149 21.04 6.09 2.53
C GLY A 149 21.74 6.85 3.64
N ARG A 150 22.34 8.01 3.34
CA ARG A 150 23.04 8.84 4.33
C ARG A 150 22.50 10.26 4.34
N TRP A 151 21.85 10.62 5.45
CA TRP A 151 21.37 11.97 5.74
C TRP A 151 21.87 12.37 7.13
N PRO A 152 22.72 13.40 7.27
CA PRO A 152 23.28 13.82 8.56
C PRO A 152 22.17 14.06 9.59
N GLY A 153 22.33 13.52 10.79
CA GLY A 153 21.38 13.70 11.91
C GLY A 153 20.10 12.87 11.82
N LEU A 154 19.81 12.21 10.70
CA LEU A 154 18.58 11.46 10.49
C LEU A 154 18.82 9.94 10.49
N ALA A 155 17.78 9.19 10.76
CA ALA A 155 17.70 7.76 10.51
C ALA A 155 17.12 7.53 9.11
N ALA A 156 17.52 6.44 8.46
CA ALA A 156 17.07 6.09 7.12
C ALA A 156 16.84 4.58 7.03
N ASP A 157 15.61 4.18 6.70
CA ASP A 157 15.27 2.80 6.39
C ASP A 157 15.13 2.65 4.88
N ARG A 158 15.89 1.74 4.29
CA ARG A 158 15.78 1.44 2.85
C ARG A 158 14.47 0.71 2.59
N LEU A 159 13.63 1.27 1.71
CA LEU A 159 12.34 0.70 1.36
C LEU A 159 12.50 -0.51 0.44
N PHE A 160 13.38 -0.40 -0.56
CA PHE A 160 13.74 -1.50 -1.47
C PHE A 160 15.08 -1.23 -2.15
N THR A 161 15.63 -2.20 -2.87
CA THR A 161 16.79 -2.00 -3.74
C THR A 161 16.29 -1.55 -5.10
N THR A 162 16.62 -0.32 -5.52
CA THR A 162 16.18 0.20 -6.81
C THR A 162 16.93 -0.47 -7.94
N ARG A 163 16.20 -1.09 -8.85
CA ARG A 163 16.71 -1.62 -10.12
C ARG A 163 16.13 -0.83 -11.27
N VAL A 164 16.98 -0.55 -12.27
CA VAL A 164 16.56 0.25 -13.43
C VAL A 164 16.82 -0.47 -14.74
N PHE A 165 15.99 -0.16 -15.70
CA PHE A 165 16.12 -0.57 -17.08
C PHE A 165 15.57 0.52 -18.00
N PRO A 166 16.02 0.58 -19.28
CA PRO A 166 15.47 1.50 -20.25
C PRO A 166 14.02 1.20 -20.57
N VAL A 167 13.24 2.27 -20.79
CA VAL A 167 11.86 2.20 -21.27
C VAL A 167 11.64 3.22 -22.38
N ALA A 168 10.79 2.87 -23.33
CA ALA A 168 10.45 3.72 -24.48
C ALA A 168 9.02 3.46 -24.93
N ALA A 169 8.44 4.37 -25.72
CA ALA A 169 7.21 4.10 -26.42
C ALA A 169 7.39 2.97 -27.46
N PRO A 170 6.39 2.13 -27.71
CA PRO A 170 6.45 1.11 -28.78
C PRO A 170 6.79 1.70 -30.16
N THR A 171 6.38 2.94 -30.42
CA THR A 171 6.63 3.64 -31.68
C THR A 171 8.11 3.93 -31.98
N LEU A 172 8.97 3.88 -30.94
CA LEU A 172 10.43 4.00 -31.14
C LEU A 172 11.08 2.72 -31.65
N LEU A 173 10.38 1.59 -31.58
CA LEU A 173 10.84 0.35 -32.18
C LEU A 173 10.52 0.32 -33.68
N ARG A 174 11.48 -0.07 -34.49
CA ARG A 174 11.24 -0.42 -35.90
C ARG A 174 10.88 -1.91 -35.97
N GLY A 175 9.57 -2.21 -35.79
CA GLY A 175 9.06 -3.59 -35.69
C GLY A 175 9.22 -4.17 -34.26
N ASP A 176 8.94 -5.47 -34.11
CA ASP A 176 8.94 -6.19 -32.80
C ASP A 176 10.34 -6.56 -32.29
N LYS A 177 11.41 -6.05 -32.92
CA LYS A 177 12.78 -6.38 -32.52
C LYS A 177 13.32 -5.43 -31.48
N PRO A 178 14.01 -5.95 -30.42
CA PRO A 178 14.72 -5.11 -29.48
C PRO A 178 15.70 -4.17 -30.19
N ILE A 179 15.84 -2.97 -29.64
CA ILE A 179 16.82 -1.99 -30.15
C ILE A 179 18.24 -2.51 -29.83
N ALA A 180 19.12 -2.52 -30.83
CA ALA A 180 20.52 -2.80 -30.56
C ALA A 180 21.14 -1.68 -29.70
N PRO A 181 22.08 -1.98 -28.77
CA PRO A 181 22.70 -0.94 -27.94
C PRO A 181 23.33 0.20 -28.72
N ALA A 182 23.81 -0.04 -29.96
CA ALA A 182 24.35 0.99 -30.85
C ALA A 182 23.30 2.06 -31.22
N ALA A 183 22.01 1.75 -31.21
CA ALA A 183 20.96 2.73 -31.49
C ALA A 183 20.78 3.79 -30.40
N LEU A 184 21.35 3.57 -29.20
CA LEU A 184 21.42 4.60 -28.15
C LEU A 184 22.17 5.86 -28.64
N GLU A 185 23.10 5.75 -29.60
CA GLU A 185 23.85 6.91 -30.13
C GLU A 185 22.97 7.93 -30.84
N SER A 186 21.96 7.46 -31.52
CA SER A 186 21.03 8.31 -32.31
C SER A 186 19.80 8.73 -31.52
N THR A 187 19.54 8.10 -30.38
CA THR A 187 18.33 8.31 -29.60
C THR A 187 18.57 9.32 -28.46
N VAL A 188 17.54 10.10 -28.14
CA VAL A 188 17.59 11.02 -26.99
C VAL A 188 17.42 10.24 -25.70
N LEU A 189 18.38 10.32 -24.78
CA LEU A 189 18.29 9.73 -23.44
C LEU A 189 17.84 10.77 -22.42
N PHE A 190 17.01 10.34 -21.50
CA PHE A 190 16.46 11.20 -20.46
C PHE A 190 17.17 11.02 -19.14
N ASP A 191 17.57 12.13 -18.56
CA ASP A 191 18.22 12.21 -17.25
C ASP A 191 17.27 12.77 -16.20
N ILE A 192 17.50 12.42 -14.96
CA ILE A 192 16.94 13.09 -13.79
C ILE A 192 18.01 13.98 -13.16
N VAL A 193 17.66 15.27 -13.00
CA VAL A 193 18.58 16.30 -12.48
C VAL A 193 19.16 15.89 -11.13
N GLN A 194 18.34 15.29 -10.25
CA GLN A 194 18.73 14.87 -8.90
C GLN A 194 19.64 13.63 -8.88
N ALA A 195 19.81 12.95 -10.03
CA ALA A 195 20.63 11.74 -10.14
C ALA A 195 21.23 11.61 -11.55
N PRO A 196 22.16 12.47 -11.91
CA PRO A 196 22.70 12.57 -13.29
C PRO A 196 23.59 11.40 -13.71
N ASP A 197 23.97 10.55 -12.77
CA ASP A 197 24.86 9.40 -12.98
C ASP A 197 24.14 8.08 -13.26
N LEU A 198 22.78 8.06 -13.30
CA LEU A 198 22.00 6.84 -13.47
C LEU A 198 22.31 6.10 -14.76
N TRP A 199 22.38 6.81 -15.89
CA TRP A 199 22.75 6.20 -17.17
C TRP A 199 24.17 5.63 -17.14
N SER A 200 25.11 6.30 -16.49
CA SER A 200 26.47 5.80 -16.36
C SER A 200 26.53 4.50 -15.56
N GLN A 201 25.76 4.41 -14.45
CA GLN A 201 25.65 3.19 -13.67
C GLN A 201 25.01 2.06 -14.48
N TYR A 202 23.91 2.35 -15.18
CA TYR A 202 23.24 1.36 -16.01
C TYR A 202 24.15 0.82 -17.11
N LEU A 203 24.75 1.70 -17.92
CA LEU A 203 25.64 1.32 -19.02
C LEU A 203 26.85 0.51 -18.52
N GLN A 204 27.43 0.88 -17.38
CA GLN A 204 28.49 0.10 -16.75
C GLN A 204 28.00 -1.31 -16.35
N GLY A 205 26.79 -1.39 -15.76
CA GLY A 205 26.20 -2.66 -15.31
C GLY A 205 25.89 -3.64 -16.44
N VAL A 206 25.60 -3.15 -17.64
CA VAL A 206 25.37 -3.98 -18.84
C VAL A 206 26.60 -4.14 -19.75
N GLY A 207 27.80 -3.76 -19.27
CA GLY A 207 29.06 -3.93 -20.03
C GLY A 207 29.31 -2.87 -21.11
N LEU A 208 28.57 -1.77 -21.11
CA LEU A 208 28.68 -0.65 -22.06
C LEU A 208 29.29 0.61 -21.43
N GLY A 209 30.17 0.46 -20.43
CA GLY A 209 30.72 1.57 -19.65
C GLY A 209 31.55 2.60 -20.45
N GLY A 210 32.02 2.23 -21.65
CA GLY A 210 32.73 3.15 -22.57
C GLY A 210 31.81 4.03 -23.42
N TYR A 211 30.48 3.74 -23.38
CA TYR A 211 29.50 4.37 -24.21
C TYR A 211 29.21 5.83 -23.79
N ARG A 212 29.10 6.76 -24.75
CA ARG A 212 28.83 8.18 -24.47
C ARG A 212 27.63 8.65 -25.31
N PRO A 213 26.42 8.66 -24.73
CA PRO A 213 25.23 9.15 -25.44
C PRO A 213 25.41 10.60 -25.89
N ARG A 214 25.13 10.89 -27.17
CA ARG A 214 25.32 12.22 -27.75
C ARG A 214 24.18 13.18 -27.49
N ARG A 215 22.96 12.64 -27.29
CA ARG A 215 21.73 13.44 -27.08
C ARG A 215 21.15 13.13 -25.73
N ARG A 216 21.09 14.14 -24.87
CA ARG A 216 20.49 14.02 -23.51
C ARG A 216 19.50 15.15 -23.26
N ARG A 217 18.45 14.85 -22.50
CA ARG A 217 17.49 15.83 -21.97
C ARG A 217 17.29 15.55 -20.48
N SER A 218 17.33 16.60 -19.68
CA SER A 218 17.16 16.50 -18.23
C SER A 218 15.74 16.84 -17.82
N PHE A 219 15.23 16.11 -16.86
CA PHE A 219 13.94 16.32 -16.21
C PHE A 219 14.16 16.44 -14.70
N ASP A 220 13.38 17.28 -14.06
CA ASP A 220 13.34 17.40 -12.60
C ASP A 220 12.29 16.47 -11.96
N ASN A 221 11.41 15.90 -12.78
CA ASN A 221 10.31 15.06 -12.38
C ASN A 221 10.23 13.76 -13.18
N VAL A 222 10.33 12.62 -12.48
CA VAL A 222 10.29 11.28 -13.08
C VAL A 222 8.97 10.99 -13.79
N GLN A 223 7.85 11.50 -13.27
CA GLN A 223 6.54 11.29 -13.91
C GLN A 223 6.47 11.97 -15.27
N VAL A 224 6.94 13.22 -15.35
CA VAL A 224 7.04 13.96 -16.61
C VAL A 224 7.99 13.27 -17.58
N MET A 225 9.10 12.76 -17.08
CA MET A 225 10.08 11.99 -17.87
C MET A 225 9.44 10.71 -18.48
N TYR A 226 8.65 9.96 -17.70
CA TYR A 226 7.95 8.77 -18.20
C TYR A 226 6.88 9.13 -19.22
N GLU A 227 6.14 10.21 -19.02
CA GLU A 227 5.17 10.70 -20.02
C GLU A 227 5.87 11.13 -21.32
N ALA A 228 7.01 11.81 -21.24
CA ALA A 228 7.80 12.16 -22.43
C ALA A 228 8.28 10.90 -23.17
N ALA A 229 8.74 9.88 -22.44
CA ALA A 229 9.13 8.61 -23.05
C ALA A 229 7.94 7.88 -23.70
N ALA A 230 6.76 7.85 -23.04
CA ALA A 230 5.54 7.25 -23.55
C ALA A 230 5.00 7.96 -24.81
N ASN A 231 5.34 9.24 -24.98
CA ASN A 231 5.02 10.01 -26.20
C ASN A 231 6.11 9.91 -27.28
N GLY A 232 7.09 9.01 -27.14
CA GLY A 232 8.08 8.74 -28.17
C GLY A 232 9.19 9.78 -28.29
N LEU A 233 9.38 10.67 -27.29
CA LEU A 233 10.37 11.75 -27.35
C LEU A 233 11.80 11.27 -27.03
N GLY A 234 11.96 10.03 -26.53
CA GLY A 234 13.25 9.46 -26.17
C GLY A 234 13.13 8.23 -25.28
N ILE A 235 14.25 7.82 -24.70
CA ILE A 235 14.38 6.66 -23.82
C ILE A 235 14.65 7.15 -22.40
N ALA A 236 13.87 6.68 -21.44
CA ALA A 236 14.07 6.92 -20.01
C ALA A 236 14.67 5.69 -19.31
N LEU A 237 15.39 5.90 -18.20
CA LEU A 237 15.64 4.83 -17.23
C LEU A 237 14.49 4.78 -16.25
N ALA A 238 13.87 3.62 -16.13
CA ALA A 238 12.77 3.38 -15.25
C ALA A 238 13.16 2.51 -14.07
N ALA A 239 12.72 2.90 -12.87
CA ALA A 239 12.77 2.04 -11.69
C ALA A 239 11.65 1.02 -11.77
N ASP A 240 11.99 -0.26 -11.56
CA ASP A 240 11.06 -1.40 -11.68
C ASP A 240 9.81 -1.21 -10.80
N GLU A 241 10.02 -0.72 -9.59
CA GLU A 241 8.95 -0.51 -8.62
C GLU A 241 8.00 0.64 -8.97
N LEU A 242 8.37 1.54 -9.89
CA LEU A 242 7.58 2.74 -10.22
C LEU A 242 6.92 2.69 -11.59
N VAL A 243 7.42 1.88 -12.51
CA VAL A 243 7.01 1.91 -13.92
C VAL A 243 5.87 0.95 -14.27
N GLY A 244 5.49 0.08 -13.35
CA GLY A 244 4.60 -1.06 -13.61
C GLY A 244 3.29 -0.70 -14.35
N ARG A 245 2.65 0.43 -13.99
CA ARG A 245 1.41 0.88 -14.67
C ARG A 245 1.61 1.22 -16.14
N HIS A 246 2.73 1.84 -16.49
CA HIS A 246 3.06 2.18 -17.86
C HIS A 246 3.37 0.95 -18.71
N LEU A 247 4.03 -0.06 -18.12
CA LEU A 247 4.28 -1.34 -18.78
C LEU A 247 2.99 -2.13 -18.98
N MET A 248 2.14 -2.25 -17.94
CA MET A 248 0.86 -2.96 -18.02
C MET A 248 -0.10 -2.35 -19.05
N SER A 249 -0.10 -1.04 -19.19
CA SER A 249 -0.92 -0.34 -20.20
C SER A 249 -0.33 -0.37 -21.60
N GLY A 250 0.86 -0.92 -21.80
CA GLY A 250 1.57 -0.92 -23.10
C GLY A 250 2.06 0.45 -23.56
N ARG A 251 1.92 1.52 -22.75
CA ARG A 251 2.40 2.86 -23.08
C ARG A 251 3.92 2.95 -23.12
N LEU A 252 4.58 2.16 -22.28
CA LEU A 252 6.02 1.96 -22.27
C LEU A 252 6.34 0.49 -22.43
N ILE A 253 7.43 0.19 -23.10
CA ILE A 253 7.99 -1.14 -23.26
C ILE A 253 9.46 -1.14 -22.89
N LYS A 254 10.04 -2.33 -22.67
CA LYS A 254 11.48 -2.53 -22.51
C LYS A 254 12.14 -2.67 -23.88
N PRO A 255 12.85 -1.65 -24.39
CA PRO A 255 13.41 -1.70 -25.74
C PRO A 255 14.64 -2.61 -25.86
N PHE A 256 15.20 -3.09 -24.76
CA PHE A 256 16.36 -3.96 -24.70
C PHE A 256 16.06 -5.23 -23.91
N THR A 257 16.82 -6.28 -24.17
CA THR A 257 16.72 -7.60 -23.49
C THR A 257 17.58 -7.71 -22.23
N ASN A 258 18.36 -6.67 -21.90
CA ASN A 258 19.25 -6.69 -20.74
C ASN A 258 18.48 -6.75 -19.41
N ASP A 259 19.05 -7.45 -18.45
CA ASP A 259 18.53 -7.50 -17.08
C ASP A 259 18.54 -6.13 -16.40
N PRO A 260 17.61 -5.89 -15.47
CA PRO A 260 17.63 -4.67 -14.67
C PRO A 260 18.91 -4.53 -13.85
N VAL A 261 19.51 -3.35 -13.87
CA VAL A 261 20.73 -3.04 -13.13
C VAL A 261 20.39 -2.41 -11.77
N ALA A 262 20.95 -2.96 -10.69
CA ALA A 262 20.80 -2.39 -9.35
C ALA A 262 21.64 -1.11 -9.23
N LEU A 263 21.02 -0.04 -8.73
CA LEU A 263 21.68 1.23 -8.49
C LEU A 263 22.33 1.28 -7.10
N ARG A 264 23.30 2.15 -6.92
CA ARG A 264 23.86 2.51 -5.61
C ARG A 264 22.84 3.30 -4.77
N GLN A 265 22.05 4.13 -5.42
CA GLN A 265 20.96 4.88 -4.80
C GLN A 265 19.69 4.02 -4.68
N SER A 266 18.88 4.34 -3.69
CA SER A 266 17.55 3.71 -3.48
C SER A 266 16.60 4.69 -2.83
N TYR A 267 15.32 4.27 -2.67
CA TYR A 267 14.34 5.01 -1.91
C TYR A 267 14.41 4.64 -0.44
N TYR A 268 14.43 5.66 0.40
CA TYR A 268 14.52 5.53 1.85
C TYR A 268 13.41 6.32 2.54
N LEU A 269 12.88 5.75 3.60
CA LEU A 269 12.10 6.49 4.58
C LEU A 269 13.08 7.12 5.57
N VAL A 270 13.10 8.45 5.62
CA VAL A 270 14.02 9.25 6.41
C VAL A 270 13.25 9.96 7.51
N TYR A 271 13.75 9.95 8.73
CA TYR A 271 13.08 10.53 9.89
C TYR A 271 14.07 10.85 11.01
N ARG A 272 13.68 11.67 11.98
CA ARG A 272 14.52 11.95 13.15
C ARG A 272 14.68 10.70 14.01
N LYS A 273 15.89 10.45 14.52
CA LYS A 273 16.22 9.23 15.29
C LYS A 273 15.32 9.08 16.52
N GLU A 274 15.02 10.20 17.18
CA GLU A 274 14.18 10.26 18.38
C GLU A 274 12.72 9.85 18.13
N ARG A 275 12.28 9.97 16.88
CA ARG A 275 10.91 9.57 16.49
C ARG A 275 10.77 8.11 16.10
N ARG A 276 11.87 7.37 16.05
CA ARG A 276 11.91 5.98 15.58
C ARG A 276 10.87 5.06 16.24
N ASP A 277 10.68 5.22 17.53
CA ASP A 277 9.84 4.35 18.36
C ASP A 277 8.43 4.94 18.60
N GLN A 278 8.11 6.10 18.01
CA GLN A 278 6.77 6.65 18.07
C GLN A 278 5.78 5.66 17.44
N PRO A 279 4.66 5.32 18.11
CA PRO A 279 3.77 4.23 17.70
C PRO A 279 3.25 4.38 16.26
N ALA A 280 2.87 5.59 15.86
CA ALA A 280 2.36 5.87 14.51
C ALA A 280 3.44 5.67 13.44
N LEU A 281 4.64 6.23 13.63
CA LEU A 281 5.75 6.10 12.70
C LEU A 281 6.23 4.64 12.63
N ARG A 282 6.29 3.95 13.76
CA ARG A 282 6.63 2.53 13.81
C ARG A 282 5.65 1.68 13.02
N ALA A 283 4.33 1.94 13.12
CA ALA A 283 3.31 1.25 12.35
C ALA A 283 3.47 1.50 10.84
N LEU A 284 3.68 2.76 10.42
CA LEU A 284 3.92 3.10 9.03
C LEU A 284 5.18 2.41 8.49
N ARG A 285 6.28 2.45 9.23
CA ARG A 285 7.54 1.77 8.88
C ARG A 285 7.35 0.26 8.69
N ALA A 286 6.64 -0.40 9.60
CA ALA A 286 6.34 -1.83 9.49
C ALA A 286 5.55 -2.15 8.22
N ALA A 287 4.56 -1.34 7.89
CA ALA A 287 3.75 -1.49 6.68
C ALA A 287 4.57 -1.29 5.39
N LEU A 288 5.38 -0.23 5.33
CA LEU A 288 6.16 0.10 4.13
C LEU A 288 7.35 -0.85 3.90
N LEU A 289 7.90 -1.42 4.97
CA LEU A 289 9.02 -2.37 4.88
C LEU A 289 8.56 -3.84 4.71
N GLY A 290 7.26 -4.08 4.56
CA GLY A 290 6.70 -5.44 4.42
C GLY A 290 6.86 -6.30 5.67
N ARG A 291 7.00 -5.69 6.86
CA ARG A 291 7.17 -6.37 8.15
C ARG A 291 5.85 -6.60 8.90
N VAL A 292 4.73 -6.26 8.27
CA VAL A 292 3.39 -6.62 8.77
C VAL A 292 3.04 -7.95 8.14
N ARG A 293 3.01 -9.02 8.95
CA ARG A 293 2.36 -10.29 8.61
C ARG A 293 0.86 -10.15 8.82
#